data_522ed3cd2e01c3c9f10c747b4fc2237e
#
_entry.id   522ed3cd2e01c3c9f10c747b4fc2237e
#
_cell.length_a   1.000
_cell.length_b   1.000
_cell.length_c   1.000
_cell.angle_alpha   90.00
_cell.angle_beta   90.00
_cell.angle_gamma   90.00
#
_symmetry.space_group_name_H-M   'P 1'
#
loop_
_entity.id
_entity.type
_entity.pdbx_description
1 polymer ?
#
loop_
_entity_poly.entity_id
_entity_poly.type
_entity_poly.pdbx_seq_one_letter_code
_entity_poly.pdbx_strand_id
1 'polypeptide(L)'
;IDFENTLVDELGFNVFKYRNYYNGGGVAIGDINSDYLPDVYLVANNKSNRLYINKGNMQFKDVTKDAGVAGLHKWSTGVSMVDISGDGLLDIYVCNSGNIKGDSRANELFINQGSESGETPTFKEAAADYGIDDNGFSTHAAFFDYDNDGDLDLYVLNNAFRAISTFDLSNNLRRKRDLYGGDKLYRNDGGAFKDVSEITGIYGSVIGF
;
A
#
# COMPACT_ATOMS: atom_id res chain seq x y z
N ILE A 1 2.89 -18.08 -13.20
CA ILE A 1 2.69 -17.42 -11.91
C ILE A 1 2.11 -18.44 -10.94
N ASP A 2 2.81 -18.68 -9.84
CA ASP A 2 2.34 -19.51 -8.73
C ASP A 2 2.12 -18.60 -7.52
N PHE A 3 0.90 -18.11 -7.36
CA PHE A 3 0.51 -17.19 -6.28
C PHE A 3 -0.80 -17.64 -5.63
N GLU A 4 -0.80 -17.69 -4.33
CA GLU A 4 -1.96 -18.08 -3.54
C GLU A 4 -2.18 -17.09 -2.37
N ASN A 5 -3.41 -16.58 -2.22
CA ASN A 5 -3.84 -15.74 -1.12
C ASN A 5 -5.00 -16.39 -0.35
N THR A 6 -4.75 -17.59 0.19
CA THR A 6 -5.75 -18.33 0.97
C THR A 6 -5.88 -17.77 2.37
N LEU A 7 -7.10 -17.53 2.80
CA LEU A 7 -7.45 -17.12 4.15
C LEU A 7 -8.01 -18.32 4.94
N VAL A 8 -7.63 -18.40 6.20
CA VAL A 8 -8.14 -19.40 7.14
C VAL A 8 -8.73 -18.66 8.33
N ASP A 9 -10.03 -18.83 8.58
CA ASP A 9 -10.71 -18.22 9.71
C ASP A 9 -10.16 -18.75 11.03
N GLU A 10 -9.78 -17.84 11.92
CA GLU A 10 -9.33 -18.13 13.27
C GLU A 10 -10.27 -17.48 14.30
N LEU A 11 -10.39 -18.07 15.50
CA LEU A 11 -11.22 -17.51 16.58
C LEU A 11 -10.83 -16.06 16.91
N GLY A 12 -9.57 -15.74 16.81
CA GLY A 12 -9.01 -14.41 17.11
C GLY A 12 -9.09 -13.42 15.96
N PHE A 13 -9.15 -13.90 14.71
CA PHE A 13 -9.10 -13.08 13.52
C PHE A 13 -9.90 -13.69 12.38
N ASN A 14 -11.06 -13.08 12.07
CA ASN A 14 -12.02 -13.54 11.06
C ASN A 14 -12.94 -12.37 10.67
N VAL A 15 -13.88 -12.61 9.75
CA VAL A 15 -14.81 -11.58 9.24
C VAL A 15 -15.65 -10.90 10.33
N PHE A 16 -15.94 -11.57 11.46
CA PHE A 16 -16.69 -10.98 12.58
C PHE A 16 -15.84 -10.02 13.41
N LYS A 17 -14.53 -10.17 13.37
CA LYS A 17 -13.57 -9.30 14.07
C LYS A 17 -13.03 -8.20 13.17
N TYR A 18 -12.80 -8.50 11.91
CA TYR A 18 -12.30 -7.58 10.90
C TYR A 18 -13.16 -7.69 9.63
N ARG A 19 -14.06 -6.72 9.42
CA ARG A 19 -15.08 -6.79 8.35
C ARG A 19 -14.49 -6.86 6.94
N ASN A 20 -13.27 -6.35 6.74
CA ASN A 20 -12.56 -6.37 5.46
C ASN A 20 -11.72 -7.63 5.27
N TYR A 21 -11.99 -8.68 6.06
CA TYR A 21 -11.23 -9.92 6.07
C TYR A 21 -11.15 -10.60 4.70
N TYR A 22 -12.21 -10.50 3.90
CA TYR A 22 -12.28 -11.11 2.57
C TYR A 22 -12.07 -10.14 1.41
N ASN A 23 -11.55 -8.91 1.66
CA ASN A 23 -11.34 -7.94 0.59
C ASN A 23 -10.20 -8.34 -0.38
N GLY A 24 -9.35 -9.30 0.01
CA GLY A 24 -8.24 -9.76 -0.82
C GLY A 24 -7.02 -8.86 -0.77
N GLY A 25 -6.10 -9.12 -1.67
CA GLY A 25 -4.89 -8.32 -1.91
C GLY A 25 -4.97 -7.54 -3.21
N GLY A 26 -4.01 -6.67 -3.44
CA GLY A 26 -3.88 -5.84 -4.62
C GLY A 26 -2.94 -6.44 -5.68
N VAL A 27 -2.96 -5.84 -6.85
CA VAL A 27 -2.04 -6.09 -7.95
C VAL A 27 -1.56 -4.76 -8.53
N ALA A 28 -0.25 -4.66 -8.80
CA ALA A 28 0.33 -3.59 -9.61
C ALA A 28 1.05 -4.18 -10.81
N ILE A 29 1.01 -3.47 -11.92
CA ILE A 29 1.63 -3.86 -13.18
C ILE A 29 2.44 -2.67 -13.70
N GLY A 30 3.70 -2.93 -14.05
CA GLY A 30 4.62 -1.92 -14.58
C GLY A 30 5.92 -2.57 -15.05
N ASP A 31 6.65 -1.88 -15.89
CA ASP A 31 8.00 -2.29 -16.30
C ASP A 31 9.00 -1.87 -15.22
N ILE A 32 9.30 -2.79 -14.30
CA ILE A 32 10.08 -2.48 -13.10
C ILE A 32 11.59 -2.64 -13.28
N ASN A 33 12.00 -3.26 -14.37
CA ASN A 33 13.41 -3.51 -14.70
C ASN A 33 13.86 -2.87 -16.04
N SER A 34 13.00 -2.01 -16.62
CA SER A 34 13.24 -1.24 -17.83
C SER A 34 13.57 -2.09 -19.07
N ASP A 35 12.88 -3.24 -19.21
CA ASP A 35 13.03 -4.15 -20.37
C ASP A 35 11.88 -4.04 -21.37
N TYR A 36 10.93 -3.08 -21.18
CA TYR A 36 9.73 -2.83 -21.96
C TYR A 36 8.67 -3.94 -21.90
N LEU A 37 8.76 -4.85 -20.93
CA LEU A 37 7.75 -5.84 -20.66
C LEU A 37 7.06 -5.55 -19.31
N PRO A 38 5.73 -5.58 -19.22
CA PRO A 38 5.05 -5.32 -17.96
C PRO A 38 5.26 -6.47 -16.97
N ASP A 39 5.79 -6.14 -15.81
CA ASP A 39 5.98 -7.03 -14.66
C ASP A 39 4.77 -6.99 -13.73
N VAL A 40 4.68 -7.91 -12.79
CA VAL A 40 3.52 -8.04 -11.91
C VAL A 40 3.97 -8.15 -10.45
N TYR A 41 3.42 -7.28 -9.60
CA TYR A 41 3.56 -7.39 -8.16
C TYR A 41 2.19 -7.71 -7.54
N LEU A 42 2.13 -8.78 -6.76
CA LEU A 42 0.93 -9.26 -6.08
C LEU A 42 1.12 -9.16 -4.58
N VAL A 43 0.16 -8.55 -3.88
CA VAL A 43 0.17 -8.48 -2.43
C VAL A 43 -0.80 -9.47 -1.81
N ALA A 44 -0.43 -10.01 -0.65
CA ALA A 44 -1.17 -11.07 0.03
C ALA A 44 -1.50 -10.70 1.48
N ASN A 45 -2.62 -11.26 2.00
CA ASN A 45 -3.06 -11.00 3.36
C ASN A 45 -2.27 -11.83 4.39
N ASN A 46 -2.15 -13.14 4.21
CA ASN A 46 -1.49 -14.04 5.18
C ASN A 46 -0.16 -14.62 4.69
N LYS A 47 0.25 -14.27 3.50
CA LYS A 47 1.49 -14.76 2.87
C LYS A 47 2.36 -13.59 2.45
N SER A 48 3.59 -13.87 2.05
CA SER A 48 4.48 -12.87 1.46
C SER A 48 3.95 -12.37 0.14
N ASN A 49 4.17 -11.09 -0.13
CA ASN A 49 3.97 -10.49 -1.45
C ASN A 49 4.89 -11.14 -2.49
N ARG A 50 4.59 -10.98 -3.77
CA ARG A 50 5.35 -11.59 -4.86
C ARG A 50 5.61 -10.61 -5.99
N LEU A 51 6.87 -10.55 -6.43
CA LEU A 51 7.29 -9.85 -7.64
C LEU A 51 7.65 -10.86 -8.73
N TYR A 52 7.01 -10.71 -9.87
CA TYR A 52 7.21 -11.55 -11.04
C TYR A 52 7.71 -10.72 -12.21
N ILE A 53 8.92 -11.01 -12.68
CA ILE A 53 9.48 -10.42 -13.90
C ILE A 53 8.96 -11.18 -15.11
N ASN A 54 8.44 -10.43 -16.08
CA ASN A 54 7.97 -10.94 -17.36
C ASN A 54 9.16 -11.29 -18.27
N LYS A 55 9.22 -12.50 -18.76
CA LYS A 55 10.27 -12.98 -19.69
C LYS A 55 9.77 -13.13 -21.14
N GLY A 56 8.65 -12.46 -21.44
CA GLY A 56 7.98 -12.57 -22.72
C GLY A 56 7.16 -13.86 -22.85
N ASN A 57 6.32 -13.94 -23.88
CA ASN A 57 5.47 -15.10 -24.16
C ASN A 57 4.65 -15.60 -22.95
N MET A 58 4.17 -14.70 -22.10
CA MET A 58 3.43 -15.00 -20.86
C MET A 58 4.20 -15.88 -19.85
N GLN A 59 5.53 -15.82 -19.90
CA GLN A 59 6.39 -16.50 -18.92
C GLN A 59 6.85 -15.50 -17.87
N PHE A 60 6.73 -15.88 -16.60
CA PHE A 60 7.08 -15.03 -15.47
C PHE A 60 8.05 -15.74 -14.53
N LYS A 61 9.04 -15.01 -14.04
CA LYS A 61 10.02 -15.49 -13.04
C LYS A 61 9.74 -14.80 -11.70
N ASP A 62 9.53 -15.58 -10.63
CA ASP A 62 9.49 -15.05 -9.27
C ASP A 62 10.88 -14.59 -8.86
N VAL A 63 11.01 -13.31 -8.54
CA VAL A 63 12.25 -12.67 -8.10
C VAL A 63 12.12 -12.03 -6.71
N THR A 64 11.02 -12.27 -6.03
CA THR A 64 10.65 -11.62 -4.76
C THR A 64 11.77 -11.59 -3.75
N LYS A 65 12.42 -12.74 -3.55
CA LYS A 65 13.50 -12.88 -2.56
C LYS A 65 14.76 -12.13 -2.98
N ASP A 66 15.13 -12.27 -4.24
CA ASP A 66 16.36 -11.66 -4.79
C ASP A 66 16.22 -10.14 -4.85
N ALA A 67 15.03 -9.63 -5.15
CA ALA A 67 14.67 -8.23 -5.15
C ALA A 67 14.49 -7.63 -3.73
N GLY A 68 14.23 -8.46 -2.72
CA GLY A 68 14.03 -8.00 -1.34
C GLY A 68 12.66 -7.40 -1.04
N VAL A 69 11.62 -7.76 -1.80
CA VAL A 69 10.28 -7.13 -1.75
C VAL A 69 9.17 -8.06 -1.25
N ALA A 70 9.50 -9.00 -0.38
CA ALA A 70 8.51 -9.96 0.17
C ALA A 70 7.45 -9.32 1.09
N GLY A 71 7.68 -8.09 1.53
CA GLY A 71 6.93 -7.41 2.58
C GLY A 71 7.44 -7.79 3.98
N LEU A 72 7.43 -6.82 4.90
CA LEU A 72 7.82 -7.00 6.31
C LEU A 72 6.61 -7.31 7.17
N HIS A 73 5.43 -6.88 6.73
CA HIS A 73 4.19 -6.97 7.48
C HIS A 73 3.25 -7.99 6.87
N LYS A 74 2.33 -8.47 7.69
CA LYS A 74 1.23 -9.31 7.22
C LYS A 74 0.04 -8.42 6.88
N TRP A 75 -0.81 -8.92 5.98
CA TRP A 75 -2.05 -8.30 5.60
C TRP A 75 -1.88 -7.08 4.69
N SER A 76 -1.10 -7.27 3.64
CA SER A 76 -1.04 -6.30 2.55
C SER A 76 -2.36 -6.29 1.77
N THR A 77 -2.82 -5.10 1.37
CA THR A 77 -4.16 -4.86 0.81
C THR A 77 -4.10 -4.23 -0.57
N GLY A 78 -3.43 -3.09 -0.68
CA GLY A 78 -3.25 -2.36 -1.94
C GLY A 78 -1.79 -2.22 -2.31
N VAL A 79 -1.52 -1.94 -3.57
CA VAL A 79 -0.17 -1.69 -4.06
C VAL A 79 -0.20 -0.75 -5.25
N SER A 80 0.79 0.13 -5.34
CA SER A 80 1.03 1.00 -6.50
C SER A 80 2.49 0.88 -6.95
N MET A 81 2.71 0.83 -8.26
CA MET A 81 4.03 1.04 -8.88
C MET A 81 4.08 2.44 -9.44
N VAL A 82 5.05 3.24 -9.01
CA VAL A 82 5.15 4.66 -9.32
C VAL A 82 6.59 5.12 -9.10
N ASP A 83 7.09 6.01 -9.93
CA ASP A 83 8.39 6.66 -9.72
C ASP A 83 8.21 7.78 -8.69
N ILE A 84 8.48 7.45 -7.41
CA ILE A 84 8.36 8.40 -6.28
C ILE A 84 9.65 9.21 -6.12
N SER A 85 10.78 8.60 -6.43
CA SER A 85 12.10 9.21 -6.28
C SER A 85 12.42 10.20 -7.40
N GLY A 86 11.71 10.13 -8.53
CA GLY A 86 11.94 10.97 -9.72
C GLY A 86 13.17 10.55 -10.53
N ASP A 87 13.63 9.31 -10.38
CA ASP A 87 14.85 8.80 -11.04
C ASP A 87 14.56 8.05 -12.34
N GLY A 88 13.28 7.89 -12.71
CA GLY A 88 12.80 7.20 -13.90
C GLY A 88 12.60 5.70 -13.71
N LEU A 89 12.80 5.16 -12.49
CA LEU A 89 12.54 3.78 -12.16
C LEU A 89 11.22 3.67 -11.35
N LEU A 90 10.49 2.59 -11.54
CA LEU A 90 9.28 2.37 -10.77
C LEU A 90 9.62 1.84 -9.36
N ASP A 91 9.12 2.53 -8.34
CA ASP A 91 9.12 2.11 -6.95
C ASP A 91 7.84 1.34 -6.62
N ILE A 92 7.79 0.69 -5.47
CA ILE A 92 6.62 -0.08 -5.03
C ILE A 92 6.12 0.46 -3.69
N TYR A 93 4.89 0.99 -3.64
CA TYR A 93 4.24 1.36 -2.39
C TYR A 93 3.18 0.34 -2.02
N VAL A 94 3.28 -0.25 -0.82
CA VAL A 94 2.39 -1.30 -0.31
C VAL A 94 1.57 -0.78 0.86
N CYS A 95 0.25 -0.88 0.73
CA CYS A 95 -0.69 -0.61 1.81
C CYS A 95 -0.87 -1.84 2.69
N ASN A 96 -0.81 -1.64 4.00
CA ASN A 96 -0.99 -2.69 5.01
C ASN A 96 -2.17 -2.40 5.94
N SER A 97 -2.82 -3.46 6.45
CA SER A 97 -4.03 -3.39 7.27
C SER A 97 -4.14 -4.61 8.21
N GLY A 98 -5.32 -4.96 8.62
CA GLY A 98 -5.70 -6.27 9.19
C GLY A 98 -5.34 -6.51 10.64
N ASN A 99 -4.28 -5.96 11.18
CA ASN A 99 -3.89 -6.21 12.56
C ASN A 99 -4.75 -5.44 13.57
N ILE A 100 -5.72 -6.12 14.14
CA ILE A 100 -6.68 -5.55 15.10
C ILE A 100 -6.01 -5.06 16.40
N LYS A 101 -4.89 -5.65 16.77
CA LYS A 101 -4.20 -5.32 18.03
C LYS A 101 -3.26 -4.11 17.92
N GLY A 102 -3.12 -3.53 16.73
CA GLY A 102 -2.36 -2.30 16.53
C GLY A 102 -0.84 -2.47 16.44
N ASP A 103 -0.37 -3.68 16.30
CA ASP A 103 1.01 -3.97 15.98
C ASP A 103 1.18 -3.82 14.46
N SER A 104 2.19 -3.19 14.06
CA SER A 104 2.74 -2.98 12.72
C SER A 104 1.81 -3.19 11.52
N ARG A 105 1.07 -2.15 11.17
CA ARG A 105 0.37 -2.01 9.89
C ARG A 105 1.04 -0.96 9.00
N ALA A 106 2.27 -0.58 9.35
CA ALA A 106 2.98 0.44 8.60
C ALA A 106 2.98 0.11 7.12
N ASN A 107 2.61 1.07 6.29
CA ASN A 107 2.76 0.95 4.86
C ASN A 107 4.25 0.89 4.51
N GLU A 108 4.58 0.27 3.40
CA GLU A 108 5.96 0.05 2.98
C GLU A 108 6.22 0.73 1.64
N LEU A 109 7.40 1.33 1.51
CA LEU A 109 7.90 1.91 0.28
C LEU A 109 9.23 1.24 -0.10
N PHE A 110 9.22 0.49 -1.18
CA PHE A 110 10.41 -0.13 -1.74
C PHE A 110 10.95 0.74 -2.88
N ILE A 111 12.03 1.48 -2.61
CA ILE A 111 12.73 2.31 -3.59
C ILE A 111 13.62 1.43 -4.46
N ASN A 112 13.41 1.50 -5.75
CA ASN A 112 14.18 0.76 -6.77
C ASN A 112 15.60 1.28 -6.82
N GLN A 113 16.58 0.38 -6.66
CA GLN A 113 18.00 0.71 -6.71
C GLN A 113 18.59 0.49 -8.12
N GLY A 114 17.71 0.18 -9.08
CA GLY A 114 18.10 -0.14 -10.43
C GLY A 114 18.72 -1.52 -10.60
N SER A 115 18.96 -1.85 -11.85
CA SER A 115 19.69 -3.03 -12.33
C SER A 115 20.12 -2.78 -13.77
N GLU A 116 20.88 -3.70 -14.35
CA GLU A 116 21.02 -3.73 -15.82
C GLU A 116 19.65 -4.10 -16.44
N SER A 117 19.34 -3.51 -17.61
CA SER A 117 18.05 -3.73 -18.28
C SER A 117 17.75 -5.23 -18.45
N GLY A 118 16.56 -5.64 -18.03
CA GLY A 118 16.11 -7.03 -18.06
C GLY A 118 16.63 -7.92 -16.93
N GLU A 119 17.51 -7.42 -16.06
CA GLU A 119 17.94 -8.11 -14.86
C GLU A 119 16.98 -7.89 -13.68
N THR A 120 17.22 -8.58 -12.57
CA THR A 120 16.40 -8.43 -11.37
C THR A 120 16.83 -7.18 -10.60
N PRO A 121 15.95 -6.17 -10.44
CA PRO A 121 16.26 -5.00 -9.63
C PRO A 121 16.31 -5.38 -8.14
N THR A 122 17.01 -4.56 -7.34
CA THR A 122 16.99 -4.63 -5.88
C THR A 122 16.30 -3.40 -5.32
N PHE A 123 15.76 -3.53 -4.11
CA PHE A 123 14.98 -2.45 -3.50
C PHE A 123 15.44 -2.18 -2.06
N LYS A 124 15.29 -0.92 -1.64
CA LYS A 124 15.48 -0.49 -0.26
C LYS A 124 14.11 -0.06 0.32
N GLU A 125 13.71 -0.63 1.45
CA GLU A 125 12.55 -0.12 2.18
C GLU A 125 12.87 1.24 2.79
N ALA A 126 12.00 2.25 2.60
CA ALA A 126 12.24 3.64 2.94
C ALA A 126 10.97 4.42 3.36
N ALA A 127 9.84 3.77 3.65
CA ALA A 127 8.59 4.48 3.96
C ALA A 127 8.75 5.45 5.15
N ALA A 128 9.47 5.04 6.20
CA ALA A 128 9.74 5.89 7.34
C ALA A 128 10.68 7.06 7.02
N ASP A 129 11.66 6.85 6.14
CA ASP A 129 12.58 7.91 5.69
C ASP A 129 11.83 9.00 4.92
N TYR A 130 10.79 8.62 4.17
CA TYR A 130 9.91 9.53 3.41
C TYR A 130 8.74 10.08 4.24
N GLY A 131 8.47 9.55 5.43
CA GLY A 131 7.37 9.97 6.31
C GLY A 131 6.00 9.49 5.86
N ILE A 132 5.93 8.38 5.11
CA ILE A 132 4.70 7.78 4.57
C ILE A 132 4.47 6.33 5.03
N ASP A 133 5.06 5.95 6.14
CA ASP A 133 4.85 4.68 6.83
C ASP A 133 3.52 4.65 7.61
N ASP A 134 2.44 5.10 6.97
CA ASP A 134 1.13 5.17 7.64
C ASP A 134 0.74 3.85 8.29
N ASN A 135 0.43 3.90 9.58
CA ASN A 135 0.02 2.76 10.40
C ASN A 135 -1.51 2.69 10.57
N GLY A 136 -2.25 3.19 9.59
CA GLY A 136 -3.71 3.12 9.52
C GLY A 136 -4.22 1.73 9.09
N PHE A 137 -5.50 1.68 8.76
CA PHE A 137 -6.11 0.52 8.10
C PHE A 137 -6.14 0.75 6.59
N SER A 138 -4.95 0.84 6.00
CA SER A 138 -4.79 1.22 4.60
C SER A 138 -5.36 0.15 3.67
N THR A 139 -6.05 0.59 2.62
CA THR A 139 -6.65 -0.30 1.62
C THR A 139 -6.11 -0.05 0.22
N HIS A 140 -5.78 1.19 -0.09
CA HIS A 140 -5.20 1.57 -1.36
C HIS A 140 -4.48 2.92 -1.24
N ALA A 141 -3.61 3.22 -2.21
CA ALA A 141 -2.91 4.48 -2.33
C ALA A 141 -2.92 4.99 -3.78
N ALA A 142 -3.06 6.30 -3.95
CA ALA A 142 -2.98 6.96 -5.24
C ALA A 142 -1.93 8.07 -5.18
N PHE A 143 -1.08 8.13 -6.20
CA PHE A 143 -0.08 9.17 -6.37
C PHE A 143 -0.51 10.11 -7.48
N PHE A 144 -0.48 11.41 -7.23
CA PHE A 144 -0.84 12.46 -8.18
C PHE A 144 -0.32 13.80 -7.67
N ASP A 145 -0.04 14.71 -8.56
CA ASP A 145 0.36 16.09 -8.25
C ASP A 145 -0.92 16.90 -7.92
N TYR A 146 -1.22 17.12 -6.63
CA TYR A 146 -2.47 17.78 -6.23
C TYR A 146 -2.36 19.31 -6.19
N ASP A 147 -1.16 19.86 -6.00
CA ASP A 147 -0.92 21.30 -5.88
C ASP A 147 -0.20 21.89 -7.11
N ASN A 148 0.10 21.07 -8.11
CA ASN A 148 0.72 21.41 -9.40
C ASN A 148 2.15 21.98 -9.24
N ASP A 149 2.92 21.41 -8.33
CA ASP A 149 4.32 21.80 -8.13
C ASP A 149 5.30 20.89 -8.92
N GLY A 150 4.81 19.81 -9.51
CA GLY A 150 5.55 18.86 -10.34
C GLY A 150 6.01 17.61 -9.60
N ASP A 151 5.82 17.54 -8.28
CA ASP A 151 6.11 16.37 -7.46
C ASP A 151 4.84 15.50 -7.30
N LEU A 152 5.00 14.20 -7.13
CA LEU A 152 3.87 13.32 -6.86
C LEU A 152 3.56 13.28 -5.37
N ASP A 153 2.34 13.68 -5.03
CA ASP A 153 1.75 13.58 -3.71
C ASP A 153 1.10 12.22 -3.48
N LEU A 154 0.75 11.93 -2.24
CA LEU A 154 0.19 10.63 -1.87
C LEU A 154 -1.16 10.80 -1.16
N TYR A 155 -2.20 10.16 -1.70
CA TYR A 155 -3.46 9.94 -1.00
C TYR A 155 -3.55 8.49 -0.54
N VAL A 156 -3.72 8.27 0.77
CA VAL A 156 -3.92 6.96 1.38
C VAL A 156 -5.38 6.80 1.77
N LEU A 157 -6.03 5.82 1.17
CA LEU A 157 -7.38 5.40 1.53
C LEU A 157 -7.32 4.45 2.72
N ASN A 158 -7.81 4.90 3.86
CA ASN A 158 -7.92 4.12 5.08
C ASN A 158 -9.35 3.68 5.34
N ASN A 159 -9.53 2.51 5.93
CA ASN A 159 -10.84 1.98 6.26
C ASN A 159 -10.98 1.80 7.78
N ALA A 160 -12.01 2.41 8.36
CA ALA A 160 -12.22 2.30 9.79
C ALA A 160 -12.51 0.87 10.25
N PHE A 161 -11.83 0.44 11.30
CA PHE A 161 -12.06 -0.85 11.95
C PHE A 161 -13.39 -0.93 12.73
N ARG A 162 -14.11 0.17 12.89
CA ARG A 162 -15.31 0.21 13.75
C ARG A 162 -16.45 -0.65 13.22
N ALA A 163 -17.08 -1.40 14.12
CA ALA A 163 -18.27 -2.19 13.79
C ALA A 163 -19.42 -1.28 13.35
N ILE A 164 -20.22 -1.74 12.39
CA ILE A 164 -21.41 -1.03 11.90
C ILE A 164 -22.38 -0.65 13.03
N SER A 165 -22.44 -1.46 14.09
CA SER A 165 -23.25 -1.20 15.30
C SER A 165 -22.82 0.04 16.09
N THR A 166 -21.65 0.60 15.84
CA THR A 166 -21.17 1.85 16.45
C THR A 166 -21.56 3.09 15.65
N PHE A 167 -22.30 2.91 14.55
CA PHE A 167 -22.76 4.00 13.71
C PHE A 167 -23.92 4.73 14.42
N ASP A 168 -23.64 5.91 14.94
CA ASP A 168 -24.62 6.79 15.56
C ASP A 168 -24.93 7.95 14.61
N LEU A 169 -26.16 7.94 14.06
CA LEU A 169 -26.64 8.99 13.17
C LEU A 169 -26.80 10.34 13.87
N SER A 170 -26.96 10.33 15.20
CA SER A 170 -27.08 11.56 16.01
C SER A 170 -25.73 12.25 16.26
N ASN A 171 -24.65 11.48 16.27
CA ASN A 171 -23.27 11.95 16.36
C ASN A 171 -22.56 11.75 15.01
N ASN A 172 -22.59 12.74 14.15
CA ASN A 172 -21.93 12.64 12.84
C ASN A 172 -20.40 12.52 12.99
N LEU A 173 -19.94 11.31 13.28
CA LEU A 173 -18.53 10.98 13.48
C LEU A 173 -17.69 11.17 12.20
N ARG A 174 -18.33 11.29 11.03
CA ARG A 174 -17.64 11.63 9.76
C ARG A 174 -16.89 12.95 9.80
N ARG A 175 -17.27 13.84 10.73
CA ARG A 175 -16.60 15.12 10.94
C ARG A 175 -15.44 15.07 11.95
N LYS A 176 -15.21 13.90 12.55
CA LYS A 176 -14.10 13.68 13.47
C LYS A 176 -13.02 12.88 12.77
N ARG A 177 -11.80 13.43 12.77
CA ARG A 177 -10.65 12.69 12.25
C ARG A 177 -10.42 11.43 13.10
N ASP A 178 -10.33 10.29 12.44
CA ASP A 178 -9.84 9.05 13.02
C ASP A 178 -8.40 8.84 12.56
N LEU A 179 -7.48 8.71 13.49
CA LEU A 179 -6.04 8.62 13.21
C LEU A 179 -5.66 7.36 12.40
N TYR A 180 -6.43 6.29 12.56
CA TYR A 180 -6.14 5.00 11.93
C TYR A 180 -7.10 4.64 10.80
N GLY A 181 -8.33 5.11 10.87
CA GLY A 181 -9.37 4.81 9.89
C GLY A 181 -9.68 5.97 8.95
N GLY A 182 -9.08 7.12 9.16
CA GLY A 182 -9.26 8.30 8.32
C GLY A 182 -8.30 8.34 7.15
N ASP A 183 -8.81 8.74 6.00
CA ASP A 183 -7.98 8.96 4.82
C ASP A 183 -6.92 10.02 5.07
N LYS A 184 -5.81 9.94 4.34
CA LYS A 184 -4.71 10.88 4.47
C LYS A 184 -4.26 11.39 3.12
N LEU A 185 -3.94 12.69 3.10
CA LEU A 185 -3.23 13.33 2.00
C LEU A 185 -1.86 13.75 2.52
N TYR A 186 -0.83 13.27 1.87
CA TYR A 186 0.54 13.66 2.13
C TYR A 186 1.05 14.49 0.97
N ARG A 187 1.48 15.73 1.26
CA ARG A 187 2.16 16.57 0.28
C ARG A 187 3.64 16.21 0.23
N ASN A 188 4.14 16.07 -0.97
CA ASN A 188 5.56 15.89 -1.24
C ASN A 188 6.22 17.25 -1.37
N ASP A 189 7.27 17.52 -0.61
CA ASP A 189 8.09 18.72 -0.72
C ASP A 189 9.52 18.28 -1.12
N GLY A 190 9.71 17.78 -2.36
CA GLY A 190 11.02 17.33 -2.87
C GLY A 190 11.56 16.07 -2.19
N GLY A 191 10.72 15.04 -2.03
CA GLY A 191 11.04 13.75 -1.40
C GLY A 191 10.78 13.69 0.11
N ALA A 192 10.22 14.74 0.70
CA ALA A 192 9.80 14.77 2.10
C ALA A 192 8.28 14.96 2.19
N PHE A 193 7.57 13.90 2.55
CA PHE A 193 6.12 13.92 2.64
C PHE A 193 5.62 14.47 3.99
N LYS A 194 4.57 15.29 3.94
CA LYS A 194 3.90 15.87 5.11
C LYS A 194 2.41 15.60 5.09
N ASP A 195 1.85 15.07 6.18
CA ASP A 195 0.40 14.93 6.33
C ASP A 195 -0.27 16.31 6.34
N VAL A 196 -1.00 16.59 5.27
CA VAL A 196 -1.76 17.85 5.07
C VAL A 196 -3.27 17.62 5.14
N SER A 197 -3.73 16.45 5.56
CA SER A 197 -5.14 16.04 5.58
C SER A 197 -6.02 17.03 6.34
N GLU A 198 -5.54 17.55 7.47
CA GLU A 198 -6.31 18.47 8.29
C GLU A 198 -6.52 19.82 7.62
N ILE A 199 -5.46 20.41 7.06
CA ILE A 199 -5.52 21.72 6.41
C ILE A 199 -6.25 21.69 5.07
N THR A 200 -6.29 20.54 4.40
CA THR A 200 -7.04 20.34 3.14
C THR A 200 -8.49 19.93 3.38
N GLY A 201 -8.90 19.72 4.65
CA GLY A 201 -10.27 19.33 4.99
C GLY A 201 -10.58 17.86 4.71
N ILE A 202 -9.58 17.04 4.49
CA ILE A 202 -9.73 15.57 4.37
C ILE A 202 -9.88 14.99 5.76
N TYR A 203 -11.12 14.89 6.19
CA TYR A 203 -11.48 14.21 7.43
C TYR A 203 -11.85 12.79 7.06
N GLY A 204 -11.00 11.87 7.42
CA GLY A 204 -11.34 10.49 7.23
C GLY A 204 -12.60 10.11 7.98
N SER A 205 -13.45 9.39 7.32
CA SER A 205 -14.66 8.84 7.90
C SER A 205 -14.30 7.70 8.85
N VAL A 206 -14.93 7.68 10.01
CA VAL A 206 -14.97 6.50 10.88
C VAL A 206 -15.56 5.28 10.14
N ILE A 207 -16.13 5.52 8.96
CA ILE A 207 -16.75 4.54 8.08
C ILE A 207 -16.22 4.81 6.68
N GLY A 208 -15.06 4.28 6.38
CA GLY A 208 -14.59 4.11 5.01
C GLY A 208 -15.36 2.96 4.35
N PHE A 209 -15.66 3.10 3.08
CA PHE A 209 -16.21 2.04 2.25
C PHE A 209 -15.11 1.34 1.49
#